data_d9b7e905abac54dcb36fc8692cf3d60a
#
_entry.id   d9b7e905abac54dcb36fc8692cf3d60a
#
_cell.length_a   1.000
_cell.length_b   1.000
_cell.length_c   1.000
_cell.angle_alpha   90.00
_cell.angle_beta   90.00
_cell.angle_gamma   90.00
#
_symmetry.space_group_name_H-M   'P 1'
#
loop_
_entity.id
_entity.type
_entity.pdbx_description
1 polymer ?
#
loop_
_entity_poly.entity_id
_entity_poly.type
_entity_poly.pdbx_seq_one_letter_code
_entity_poly.pdbx_strand_id
1 'polypeptide(L)'
;MNEVEIDGVSEFTRRQEAYLKWLEEPEQKQKLIERAQYNHLALENPVTQVPIYHLCLNQEDPGNGCVFFIETFCWTYDPRSKNKTIPVVLFDYQRDAVRYIVDHIDRGQNFLIEKSRDMGISWLMVYVFLWYWLFRDGSNLLVGSYKEKLVDDGVNQDALFGKIEFTLKNLPKWLLPRQFSLRKHRQKLKLINPENNNIISGDTMNPQFGRGARKTAIFYDELGFWEYAKESWEAGADTTACQIANSTPAGRNFYWKLRTSGMDVLSLSWKLHPLKDEKWYAFERARRTEESMAQEIDLSYEKSQEGRVYPEWKPNFGHFEYNDAYPLYVGCDWGKSDGTAIIWAQVVDSKLRIIDAFYKTGETIDFFVPFFTGMIPSDNFRYNKREIQKIESHRKWKRGVVFGDPAGRYTSAVTNQSVNSILRENGIYVNYEERWKEFPTRKTATKLRIRNGVELNKNPEVEYLSMCVEQAAYPKVRVSGEDEVRSLKPMHDWSSHHRSALEYLCLGLENTKSLKSKSYDRFEKKGHSFNPYTRRR
;
A
#
# COMPACT_ATOMS: atom_id res chain seq x y z
N MET A 1 -16.13 -16.00 19.68
CA MET A 1 -14.80 -15.71 20.26
C MET A 1 -15.00 -15.64 21.76
N ASN A 2 -14.45 -16.58 22.50
CA ASN A 2 -14.48 -16.50 23.96
C ASN A 2 -13.54 -15.35 24.37
N GLU A 3 -14.07 -14.35 25.06
CA GLU A 3 -13.25 -13.34 25.72
C GLU A 3 -12.36 -14.06 26.74
N VAL A 4 -11.06 -13.79 26.69
CA VAL A 4 -10.14 -14.29 27.70
C VAL A 4 -10.37 -13.45 28.95
N GLU A 5 -10.95 -14.06 29.99
CA GLU A 5 -11.09 -13.43 31.29
C GLU A 5 -9.76 -13.53 32.05
N ILE A 6 -9.24 -12.38 32.45
CA ILE A 6 -8.16 -12.28 33.43
C ILE A 6 -8.80 -11.72 34.71
N ASP A 7 -8.72 -12.44 35.79
CA ASP A 7 -9.34 -12.09 37.07
C ASP A 7 -10.87 -11.97 37.04
N GLY A 8 -11.56 -12.71 36.14
CA GLY A 8 -13.04 -12.71 36.05
C GLY A 8 -13.66 -11.47 35.39
N VAL A 9 -12.84 -10.56 34.83
CA VAL A 9 -13.29 -9.34 34.14
C VAL A 9 -12.76 -9.36 32.71
N SER A 10 -13.64 -9.09 31.72
CA SER A 10 -13.19 -9.01 30.35
C SER A 10 -12.20 -7.86 30.14
N GLU A 11 -11.18 -8.04 29.31
CA GLU A 11 -10.20 -6.97 28.99
C GLU A 11 -10.90 -5.71 28.43
N PHE A 12 -12.01 -5.92 27.77
CA PHE A 12 -12.83 -4.84 27.24
C PHE A 12 -13.45 -4.00 28.37
N THR A 13 -14.04 -4.64 29.37
CA THR A 13 -14.60 -3.98 30.55
C THR A 13 -13.51 -3.21 31.31
N ARG A 14 -12.33 -3.84 31.47
CA ARG A 14 -11.18 -3.19 32.13
C ARG A 14 -10.72 -1.93 31.41
N ARG A 15 -10.68 -1.92 30.07
CA ARG A 15 -10.35 -0.73 29.27
C ARG A 15 -11.38 0.38 29.43
N GLN A 16 -12.66 0.03 29.46
CA GLN A 16 -13.71 1.01 29.68
C GLN A 16 -13.58 1.66 31.06
N GLU A 17 -13.38 0.86 32.09
CA GLU A 17 -13.19 1.34 33.46
C GLU A 17 -11.94 2.22 33.55
N ALA A 18 -10.83 1.82 32.93
CA ALA A 18 -9.61 2.61 32.88
C ALA A 18 -9.82 3.96 32.18
N TYR A 19 -10.56 3.99 31.07
CA TYR A 19 -10.87 5.22 30.35
C TYR A 19 -11.79 6.14 31.16
N LEU A 20 -12.84 5.58 31.79
CA LEU A 20 -13.74 6.36 32.64
C LEU A 20 -12.99 6.93 33.86
N LYS A 21 -12.14 6.12 34.48
CA LYS A 21 -11.30 6.56 35.59
C LYS A 21 -10.32 7.66 35.16
N TRP A 22 -9.71 7.52 33.96
CA TRP A 22 -8.85 8.57 33.41
C TRP A 22 -9.60 9.87 33.15
N LEU A 23 -10.86 9.82 32.69
CA LEU A 23 -11.71 11.03 32.54
C LEU A 23 -12.05 11.70 33.88
N GLU A 24 -12.02 10.98 35.00
CA GLU A 24 -12.25 11.50 36.32
C GLU A 24 -11.01 12.17 36.94
N GLU A 25 -9.83 12.00 36.34
CA GLU A 25 -8.62 12.70 36.79
C GLU A 25 -8.81 14.21 36.71
N PRO A 26 -8.25 14.98 37.66
CA PRO A 26 -8.52 16.42 37.77
C PRO A 26 -8.30 17.21 36.49
N GLU A 27 -7.25 16.91 35.76
CA GLU A 27 -6.91 17.57 34.48
C GLU A 27 -7.97 17.29 33.40
N GLN A 28 -8.36 16.02 33.21
CA GLN A 28 -9.34 15.65 32.21
C GLN A 28 -10.73 16.16 32.56
N LYS A 29 -11.08 16.12 33.84
CA LYS A 29 -12.33 16.68 34.36
C LYS A 29 -12.41 18.18 34.12
N GLN A 30 -11.31 18.90 34.31
CA GLN A 30 -11.23 20.33 34.01
C GLN A 30 -11.48 20.60 32.51
N LYS A 31 -10.86 19.84 31.61
CA LYS A 31 -11.10 19.95 30.16
C LYS A 31 -12.57 19.70 29.78
N LEU A 32 -13.22 18.74 30.42
CA LEU A 32 -14.66 18.49 30.19
C LEU A 32 -15.53 19.64 30.68
N ILE A 33 -15.16 20.30 31.80
CA ILE A 33 -15.83 21.49 32.30
C ILE A 33 -15.64 22.65 31.30
N GLU A 34 -14.44 22.92 30.88
CA GLU A 34 -14.13 23.95 29.87
C GLU A 34 -14.88 23.71 28.55
N ARG A 35 -14.89 22.47 28.07
CA ARG A 35 -15.69 22.06 26.91
C ARG A 35 -17.17 22.42 27.09
N ALA A 36 -17.75 22.10 28.26
CA ALA A 36 -19.14 22.41 28.56
C ALA A 36 -19.39 23.93 28.61
N GLN A 37 -18.47 24.69 29.20
CA GLN A 37 -18.53 26.14 29.25
C GLN A 37 -18.50 26.78 27.86
N TYR A 38 -17.55 26.40 26.99
CA TYR A 38 -17.48 26.93 25.62
C TYR A 38 -18.72 26.59 24.81
N ASN A 39 -19.23 25.35 24.90
CA ASN A 39 -20.46 24.98 24.22
C ASN A 39 -21.68 25.77 24.72
N HIS A 40 -21.78 25.99 26.02
CA HIS A 40 -22.85 26.78 26.64
C HIS A 40 -22.79 28.26 26.21
N LEU A 41 -21.63 28.90 26.34
CA LEU A 41 -21.41 30.27 25.89
C LEU A 41 -21.75 30.48 24.40
N ALA A 42 -21.39 29.53 23.55
CA ALA A 42 -21.69 29.61 22.14
C ALA A 42 -23.18 29.42 21.79
N LEU A 43 -23.95 28.75 22.66
CA LEU A 43 -25.38 28.56 22.46
C LEU A 43 -26.20 29.78 22.91
N GLU A 44 -25.77 30.48 23.99
CA GLU A 44 -26.52 31.56 24.58
C GLU A 44 -26.44 32.87 23.79
N ASN A 45 -25.31 33.16 23.17
CA ASN A 45 -25.10 34.44 22.51
C ASN A 45 -24.29 34.32 21.20
N PRO A 46 -24.85 34.70 20.03
CA PRO A 46 -24.11 34.74 18.77
C PRO A 46 -22.83 35.59 18.80
N VAL A 47 -22.77 36.63 19.66
CA VAL A 47 -21.56 37.47 19.79
C VAL A 47 -20.40 36.68 20.39
N THR A 48 -20.64 35.70 21.23
CA THR A 48 -19.60 34.86 21.81
C THR A 48 -19.10 33.77 20.83
N GLN A 49 -19.83 33.48 19.76
CA GLN A 49 -19.42 32.53 18.72
C GLN A 49 -18.18 33.04 17.96
N VAL A 50 -18.07 34.35 17.73
CA VAL A 50 -16.95 34.95 16.98
C VAL A 50 -15.60 34.71 17.66
N PRO A 51 -15.38 35.05 18.95
CA PRO A 51 -14.14 34.74 19.65
C PRO A 51 -13.82 33.24 19.68
N ILE A 52 -14.83 32.39 19.90
CA ILE A 52 -14.65 30.93 19.93
C ILE A 52 -14.26 30.40 18.54
N TYR A 53 -14.83 30.94 17.45
CA TYR A 53 -14.42 30.63 16.09
C TYR A 53 -12.94 31.00 15.87
N HIS A 54 -12.50 32.17 16.36
CA HIS A 54 -11.09 32.56 16.26
C HIS A 54 -10.16 31.68 17.09
N LEU A 55 -10.60 31.13 18.21
CA LEU A 55 -9.83 30.13 18.96
C LEU A 55 -9.66 28.85 18.17
N CYS A 56 -10.70 28.41 17.43
CA CYS A 56 -10.59 27.27 16.52
C CYS A 56 -9.66 27.56 15.34
N LEU A 57 -9.75 28.73 14.73
CA LEU A 57 -8.91 29.12 13.60
C LEU A 57 -7.45 29.29 14.00
N ASN A 58 -7.19 30.01 15.09
CA ASN A 58 -5.88 30.34 15.67
C ASN A 58 -4.78 30.54 14.63
N GLN A 59 -4.79 31.68 13.93
CA GLN A 59 -3.89 31.95 12.81
C GLN A 59 -2.40 31.96 13.20
N GLU A 60 -2.09 32.29 14.47
CA GLU A 60 -0.71 32.33 14.98
C GLU A 60 -0.19 30.92 15.31
N ASP A 61 -1.06 30.02 15.75
CA ASP A 61 -0.76 28.63 16.08
C ASP A 61 -1.88 27.70 15.62
N PRO A 62 -1.93 27.39 14.31
CA PRO A 62 -2.98 26.57 13.71
C PRO A 62 -3.09 25.17 14.32
N GLY A 63 -1.97 24.58 14.75
CA GLY A 63 -1.95 23.28 15.41
C GLY A 63 -2.73 23.29 16.71
N ASN A 64 -2.54 24.31 17.56
CA ASN A 64 -3.32 24.48 18.79
C ASN A 64 -4.77 24.87 18.51
N GLY A 65 -5.05 25.62 17.44
CA GLY A 65 -6.42 25.89 16.99
C GLY A 65 -7.17 24.62 16.63
N CYS A 66 -6.54 23.72 15.89
CA CYS A 66 -7.09 22.41 15.55
C CYS A 66 -7.31 21.54 16.81
N VAL A 67 -6.34 21.50 17.75
CA VAL A 67 -6.49 20.80 19.04
C VAL A 67 -7.70 21.36 19.82
N PHE A 68 -7.82 22.69 19.93
CA PHE A 68 -8.96 23.31 20.59
C PHE A 68 -10.29 22.94 19.95
N PHE A 69 -10.39 22.98 18.61
CA PHE A 69 -11.58 22.52 17.88
C PHE A 69 -11.95 21.08 18.23
N ILE A 70 -10.97 20.17 18.20
CA ILE A 70 -11.20 18.74 18.44
C ILE A 70 -11.71 18.55 19.89
N GLU A 71 -11.00 19.07 20.88
CA GLU A 71 -11.33 18.84 22.29
C GLU A 71 -12.62 19.55 22.72
N THR A 72 -12.97 20.66 22.05
CA THR A 72 -14.18 21.44 22.41
C THR A 72 -15.43 20.92 21.70
N PHE A 73 -15.35 20.52 20.43
CA PHE A 73 -16.54 20.26 19.62
C PHE A 73 -16.66 18.84 19.08
N CYS A 74 -15.55 18.08 18.93
CA CYS A 74 -15.62 16.76 18.30
C CYS A 74 -16.09 15.67 19.27
N TRP A 75 -16.70 14.65 18.69
CA TRP A 75 -17.17 13.45 19.36
C TRP A 75 -16.63 12.24 18.62
N THR A 76 -16.33 11.18 19.35
CA THR A 76 -15.95 9.89 18.81
C THR A 76 -17.03 8.84 19.04
N TYR A 77 -17.01 7.80 18.23
CA TYR A 77 -17.91 6.67 18.34
C TYR A 77 -17.12 5.40 18.66
N ASP A 78 -17.47 4.74 19.75
CA ASP A 78 -17.01 3.40 20.08
C ASP A 78 -18.22 2.49 20.34
N PRO A 79 -18.57 1.58 19.41
CA PRO A 79 -19.72 0.69 19.56
C PRO A 79 -19.59 -0.26 20.75
N ARG A 80 -18.37 -0.44 21.25
CA ARG A 80 -18.06 -1.29 22.40
C ARG A 80 -18.34 -0.58 23.73
N SER A 81 -18.39 0.75 23.75
CA SER A 81 -18.62 1.55 24.93
C SER A 81 -20.11 1.56 25.33
N LYS A 82 -20.39 1.63 26.65
CA LYS A 82 -21.77 1.80 27.17
C LYS A 82 -22.41 3.07 26.60
N ASN A 83 -21.67 4.17 26.61
CA ASN A 83 -22.03 5.41 25.93
C ASN A 83 -21.31 5.42 24.58
N LYS A 84 -21.98 4.97 23.54
CA LYS A 84 -21.39 4.82 22.21
C LYS A 84 -20.82 6.13 21.64
N THR A 85 -21.39 7.27 22.01
CA THR A 85 -20.94 8.61 21.64
C THR A 85 -20.22 9.23 22.83
N ILE A 86 -18.94 9.57 22.66
CA ILE A 86 -18.05 10.02 23.73
C ILE A 86 -17.42 11.34 23.30
N PRO A 87 -17.34 12.38 24.18
CA PRO A 87 -16.59 13.59 23.87
C PRO A 87 -15.11 13.25 23.65
N VAL A 88 -14.48 13.88 22.67
CA VAL A 88 -13.05 13.67 22.43
C VAL A 88 -12.26 14.45 23.49
N VAL A 89 -11.47 13.75 24.27
CA VAL A 89 -10.38 14.28 25.06
C VAL A 89 -9.11 13.63 24.54
N LEU A 90 -8.22 14.43 23.99
CA LEU A 90 -6.99 13.92 23.37
C LEU A 90 -5.98 13.52 24.45
N PHE A 91 -5.29 12.40 24.23
CA PHE A 91 -4.08 12.08 24.95
C PHE A 91 -2.93 12.99 24.48
N ASP A 92 -1.88 13.14 25.27
CA ASP A 92 -0.78 14.05 24.96
C ASP A 92 -0.13 13.73 23.60
N TYR A 93 0.16 12.45 23.34
CA TYR A 93 0.70 12.02 22.04
C TYR A 93 -0.25 12.34 20.86
N GLN A 94 -1.56 12.38 21.11
CA GLN A 94 -2.55 12.74 20.08
C GLN A 94 -2.57 14.25 19.81
N ARG A 95 -2.42 15.08 20.85
CA ARG A 95 -2.25 16.55 20.69
C ARG A 95 -1.01 16.85 19.89
N ASP A 96 0.11 16.20 20.24
CA ASP A 96 1.37 16.38 19.53
C ASP A 96 1.26 15.87 18.07
N ALA A 97 0.56 14.76 17.84
CA ALA A 97 0.28 14.28 16.50
C ALA A 97 -0.57 15.29 15.68
N VAL A 98 -1.61 15.90 16.27
CA VAL A 98 -2.42 16.92 15.57
C VAL A 98 -1.56 18.12 15.19
N ARG A 99 -0.74 18.66 16.12
CA ARG A 99 0.19 19.77 15.83
C ARG A 99 1.17 19.43 14.72
N TYR A 100 1.75 18.24 14.79
CA TYR A 100 2.69 17.73 13.79
C TYR A 100 2.04 17.63 12.40
N ILE A 101 0.82 17.05 12.32
CA ILE A 101 0.09 16.89 11.07
C ILE A 101 -0.24 18.27 10.45
N VAL A 102 -0.76 19.21 11.25
CA VAL A 102 -1.10 20.56 10.77
C VAL A 102 0.14 21.30 10.28
N ASP A 103 1.24 21.26 11.02
CA ASP A 103 2.50 21.90 10.65
C ASP A 103 3.03 21.37 9.30
N HIS A 104 3.01 20.06 9.08
CA HIS A 104 3.47 19.45 7.84
C HIS A 104 2.55 19.76 6.65
N ILE A 105 1.23 19.79 6.84
CA ILE A 105 0.29 20.20 5.80
C ILE A 105 0.53 21.66 5.41
N ASP A 106 0.67 22.56 6.38
CA ASP A 106 0.88 23.99 6.13
C ASP A 106 2.24 24.27 5.47
N ARG A 107 3.25 23.46 5.73
CA ARG A 107 4.57 23.52 5.05
C ARG A 107 4.61 22.79 3.70
N GLY A 108 3.59 22.03 3.35
CA GLY A 108 3.62 21.23 2.14
C GLY A 108 4.69 20.13 2.18
N GLN A 109 4.84 19.44 3.33
CA GLN A 109 5.86 18.40 3.53
C GLN A 109 5.22 17.03 3.66
N ASN A 110 5.77 16.06 2.90
CA ASN A 110 5.36 14.67 2.99
C ASN A 110 5.86 14.04 4.29
N PHE A 111 5.03 13.18 4.89
CA PHE A 111 5.43 12.42 6.07
C PHE A 111 4.67 11.10 6.22
N LEU A 112 5.18 10.23 7.07
CA LEU A 112 4.57 8.96 7.42
C LEU A 112 4.12 8.95 8.88
N ILE A 113 3.06 8.19 9.14
CA ILE A 113 2.60 7.88 10.50
C ILE A 113 2.71 6.37 10.70
N GLU A 114 3.75 5.94 11.39
CA GLU A 114 3.92 4.56 11.81
C GLU A 114 3.23 4.37 13.16
N LYS A 115 2.36 3.43 13.27
CA LYS A 115 1.55 3.30 14.49
C LYS A 115 1.33 1.87 14.94
N SER A 116 1.27 1.64 16.25
CA SER A 116 0.61 0.47 16.82
C SER A 116 -0.90 0.51 16.56
N ARG A 117 -1.57 -0.62 16.62
CA ARG A 117 -3.02 -0.71 16.45
C ARG A 117 -3.77 0.09 17.52
N ASP A 118 -4.92 0.67 17.16
CA ASP A 118 -5.81 1.42 18.04
C ASP A 118 -5.14 2.64 18.71
N MET A 119 -4.36 3.41 17.94
CA MET A 119 -3.79 4.71 18.36
C MET A 119 -4.67 5.91 17.97
N GLY A 120 -5.81 5.70 17.32
CA GLY A 120 -6.79 6.73 16.99
C GLY A 120 -6.53 7.56 15.73
N ILE A 121 -5.51 7.22 14.94
CA ILE A 121 -5.02 8.05 13.82
C ILE A 121 -6.07 8.34 12.74
N SER A 122 -6.85 7.34 12.32
CA SER A 122 -7.90 7.58 11.30
C SER A 122 -8.96 8.59 11.77
N TRP A 123 -9.28 8.62 13.08
CA TRP A 123 -10.12 9.66 13.67
C TRP A 123 -9.43 11.02 13.68
N LEU A 124 -8.17 11.11 14.11
CA LEU A 124 -7.40 12.36 14.13
C LEU A 124 -7.30 12.97 12.73
N MET A 125 -7.00 12.16 11.71
CA MET A 125 -6.95 12.63 10.33
C MET A 125 -8.28 13.18 9.85
N VAL A 126 -9.39 12.52 10.20
CA VAL A 126 -10.75 13.02 9.89
C VAL A 126 -11.00 14.37 10.56
N TYR A 127 -10.64 14.53 11.84
CA TYR A 127 -10.83 15.81 12.54
C TYR A 127 -9.96 16.92 11.95
N VAL A 128 -8.69 16.64 11.66
CA VAL A 128 -7.79 17.61 11.03
C VAL A 128 -8.33 18.01 9.64
N PHE A 129 -8.75 17.07 8.81
CA PHE A 129 -9.30 17.38 7.49
C PHE A 129 -10.62 18.16 7.56
N LEU A 130 -11.47 17.86 8.55
CA LEU A 130 -12.67 18.66 8.81
C LEU A 130 -12.33 20.06 9.32
N TRP A 131 -11.28 20.21 10.12
CA TRP A 131 -10.80 21.50 10.55
C TRP A 131 -10.33 22.35 9.35
N TYR A 132 -9.55 21.80 8.42
CA TYR A 132 -9.20 22.47 7.16
C TYR A 132 -10.43 22.81 6.34
N TRP A 133 -11.38 21.89 6.24
CA TRP A 133 -12.60 22.09 5.49
C TRP A 133 -13.48 23.22 6.06
N LEU A 134 -13.49 23.42 7.39
CA LEU A 134 -14.24 24.46 8.08
C LEU A 134 -13.54 25.83 8.09
N PHE A 135 -12.23 25.84 8.39
CA PHE A 135 -11.53 27.06 8.81
C PHE A 135 -10.44 27.56 7.87
N ARG A 136 -10.06 26.78 6.83
CA ARG A 136 -8.94 27.13 5.94
C ARG A 136 -9.43 27.22 4.50
N ASP A 137 -9.59 28.43 3.99
CA ASP A 137 -10.08 28.67 2.63
C ASP A 137 -9.19 28.01 1.56
N GLY A 138 -9.84 27.55 0.48
CA GLY A 138 -9.17 26.92 -0.64
C GLY A 138 -8.69 25.48 -0.40
N SER A 139 -9.16 24.84 0.68
CA SER A 139 -8.76 23.47 1.02
C SER A 139 -9.42 22.43 0.11
N ASN A 140 -8.59 21.64 -0.55
CA ASN A 140 -9.01 20.49 -1.36
C ASN A 140 -8.26 19.25 -0.88
N LEU A 141 -8.95 18.35 -0.22
CA LEU A 141 -8.39 17.23 0.52
C LEU A 141 -8.83 15.90 -0.11
N LEU A 142 -7.94 14.91 -0.12
CA LEU A 142 -8.25 13.57 -0.59
C LEU A 142 -7.94 12.54 0.49
N VAL A 143 -8.88 11.63 0.74
CA VAL A 143 -8.69 10.48 1.63
C VAL A 143 -8.83 9.18 0.86
N GLY A 144 -8.00 8.19 1.15
CA GLY A 144 -8.10 6.89 0.52
C GLY A 144 -7.74 5.75 1.45
N SER A 145 -8.22 4.55 1.11
CA SER A 145 -7.86 3.30 1.77
C SER A 145 -7.83 2.15 0.77
N TYR A 146 -7.32 0.98 1.18
CA TYR A 146 -7.16 -0.18 0.29
C TYR A 146 -8.47 -0.86 -0.14
N LYS A 147 -9.64 -0.45 0.41
CA LYS A 147 -10.98 -0.91 0.01
C LYS A 147 -11.97 0.24 0.06
N GLU A 148 -12.84 0.34 -0.96
CA GLU A 148 -13.88 1.39 -1.04
C GLU A 148 -14.75 1.43 0.22
N LYS A 149 -15.16 0.28 0.75
CA LYS A 149 -15.95 0.20 1.99
C LYS A 149 -15.28 0.80 3.23
N LEU A 150 -13.95 0.92 3.24
CA LEU A 150 -13.22 1.59 4.32
C LEU A 150 -13.16 3.10 4.10
N VAL A 151 -13.33 3.55 2.85
CA VAL A 151 -13.42 4.97 2.52
C VAL A 151 -14.85 5.46 2.72
N ASP A 152 -15.82 4.82 2.06
CA ASP A 152 -17.23 5.24 2.08
C ASP A 152 -18.17 4.04 1.91
N ASP A 153 -18.86 3.65 2.98
CA ASP A 153 -19.82 2.52 3.01
C ASP A 153 -21.27 2.99 3.24
N GLY A 154 -21.52 4.29 3.28
CA GLY A 154 -22.86 4.87 3.44
C GLY A 154 -23.51 4.70 4.81
N VAL A 155 -23.29 3.59 5.50
CA VAL A 155 -23.88 3.26 6.82
C VAL A 155 -22.85 2.92 7.89
N ASN A 156 -21.65 2.56 7.49
CA ASN A 156 -20.59 2.12 8.39
C ASN A 156 -19.82 3.30 8.97
N GLN A 157 -19.94 3.50 10.28
CA GLN A 157 -19.23 4.57 11.00
C GLN A 157 -17.71 4.32 11.11
N ASP A 158 -17.22 3.12 10.81
CA ASP A 158 -15.79 2.83 10.78
C ASP A 158 -15.13 3.29 9.48
N ALA A 159 -15.89 3.50 8.40
CA ALA A 159 -15.40 4.11 7.17
C ALA A 159 -14.96 5.57 7.39
N LEU A 160 -14.01 6.07 6.60
CA LEU A 160 -13.52 7.45 6.71
C LEU A 160 -14.66 8.47 6.55
N PHE A 161 -15.51 8.32 5.54
CA PHE A 161 -16.67 9.18 5.37
C PHE A 161 -17.76 8.97 6.44
N GLY A 162 -17.87 7.76 6.99
CA GLY A 162 -18.73 7.49 8.14
C GLY A 162 -18.30 8.30 9.39
N LYS A 163 -16.99 8.38 9.65
CA LYS A 163 -16.42 9.22 10.73
C LYS A 163 -16.63 10.71 10.46
N ILE A 164 -16.47 11.15 9.20
CA ILE A 164 -16.77 12.54 8.77
C ILE A 164 -18.23 12.89 9.05
N GLU A 165 -19.16 12.05 8.59
CA GLU A 165 -20.60 12.29 8.83
C GLU A 165 -20.97 12.27 10.31
N PHE A 166 -20.41 11.32 11.07
CA PHE A 166 -20.65 11.25 12.51
C PHE A 166 -20.18 12.53 13.18
N THR A 167 -19.01 13.03 12.86
CA THR A 167 -18.49 14.28 13.42
C THR A 167 -19.39 15.46 13.05
N LEU A 168 -19.75 15.64 11.77
CA LEU A 168 -20.61 16.73 11.32
C LEU A 168 -22.01 16.71 11.97
N LYS A 169 -22.58 15.53 12.22
CA LYS A 169 -23.87 15.37 12.90
C LYS A 169 -23.83 15.82 14.37
N ASN A 170 -22.67 15.75 14.99
CA ASN A 170 -22.46 16.08 16.40
C ASN A 170 -21.87 17.49 16.61
N LEU A 171 -21.46 18.19 15.55
CA LEU A 171 -21.02 19.59 15.65
C LEU A 171 -22.20 20.52 15.93
N PRO A 172 -21.98 21.61 16.70
CA PRO A 172 -22.99 22.65 16.88
C PRO A 172 -23.38 23.28 15.53
N LYS A 173 -24.66 23.57 15.34
CA LYS A 173 -25.16 24.12 14.06
C LYS A 173 -24.52 25.42 13.64
N TRP A 174 -24.14 26.27 14.60
CA TRP A 174 -23.54 27.57 14.34
C TRP A 174 -22.12 27.47 13.76
N LEU A 175 -21.45 26.33 13.99
CA LEU A 175 -20.10 26.05 13.49
C LEU A 175 -20.11 25.46 12.06
N LEU A 176 -21.25 24.94 11.64
CA LEU A 176 -21.40 24.43 10.28
C LEU A 176 -21.58 25.57 9.28
N PRO A 177 -21.10 25.44 8.04
CA PRO A 177 -21.27 26.43 6.99
C PRO A 177 -22.75 26.80 6.80
N ARG A 178 -23.03 28.06 6.49
CA ARG A 178 -24.41 28.50 6.19
C ARG A 178 -24.98 27.66 5.07
N GLN A 179 -26.26 27.33 5.20
CA GLN A 179 -26.99 26.48 4.23
C GLN A 179 -26.41 25.06 4.07
N PHE A 180 -25.45 24.65 4.89
CA PHE A 180 -24.93 23.28 4.84
C PHE A 180 -26.02 22.28 5.17
N SER A 181 -26.08 21.23 4.35
CA SER A 181 -26.96 20.08 4.56
C SER A 181 -26.26 18.82 4.09
N LEU A 182 -26.20 17.82 4.93
CA LEU A 182 -25.65 16.51 4.55
C LEU A 182 -26.31 15.96 3.28
N ARG A 183 -27.64 16.13 3.12
CA ARG A 183 -28.37 15.65 1.93
C ARG A 183 -27.88 16.28 0.63
N LYS A 184 -27.47 17.55 0.63
CA LYS A 184 -27.06 18.30 -0.57
C LYS A 184 -25.55 18.26 -0.80
N HIS A 185 -24.77 18.38 0.27
CA HIS A 185 -23.34 18.66 0.20
C HIS A 185 -22.46 17.46 0.54
N ARG A 186 -23.07 16.36 1.01
CA ARG A 186 -22.41 15.08 1.20
C ARG A 186 -22.90 14.10 0.11
N GLN A 187 -22.06 13.86 -0.87
CA GLN A 187 -22.26 12.89 -1.94
C GLN A 187 -21.36 11.67 -1.71
N LYS A 188 -21.58 10.57 -2.44
CA LYS A 188 -20.66 9.42 -2.38
C LYS A 188 -19.23 9.90 -2.66
N LEU A 189 -18.30 9.58 -1.76
CA LEU A 189 -16.88 9.93 -1.84
C LEU A 189 -16.61 11.45 -1.94
N LYS A 190 -17.54 12.31 -1.49
CA LYS A 190 -17.35 13.75 -1.60
C LYS A 190 -18.14 14.54 -0.54
N LEU A 191 -17.47 15.50 0.07
CA LEU A 191 -18.05 16.53 0.95
C LEU A 191 -17.68 17.90 0.44
N ILE A 192 -18.67 18.80 0.29
CA ILE A 192 -18.47 20.16 -0.23
C ILE A 192 -18.91 21.18 0.83
N ASN A 193 -18.08 22.17 1.08
CA ASN A 193 -18.45 23.33 1.89
C ASN A 193 -19.15 24.37 1.00
N PRO A 194 -20.41 24.73 1.24
CA PRO A 194 -21.15 25.65 0.38
C PRO A 194 -20.71 27.12 0.52
N GLU A 195 -19.95 27.50 1.54
CA GLU A 195 -19.50 28.89 1.75
C GLU A 195 -18.20 29.19 1.01
N ASN A 196 -17.23 28.29 1.06
CA ASN A 196 -15.88 28.51 0.53
C ASN A 196 -15.46 27.49 -0.54
N ASN A 197 -16.35 26.58 -0.94
CA ASN A 197 -16.10 25.50 -1.90
C ASN A 197 -14.97 24.53 -1.50
N ASN A 198 -14.59 24.47 -0.24
CA ASN A 198 -13.65 23.47 0.24
C ASN A 198 -14.21 22.05 0.02
N ILE A 199 -13.33 21.12 -0.35
CA ILE A 199 -13.72 19.78 -0.69
C ILE A 199 -12.91 18.77 0.11
N ILE A 200 -13.60 17.76 0.66
CA ILE A 200 -12.97 16.49 1.02
C ILE A 200 -13.49 15.45 0.02
N SER A 201 -12.60 14.86 -0.75
CA SER A 201 -12.89 13.78 -1.68
C SER A 201 -12.35 12.45 -1.18
N GLY A 202 -12.94 11.35 -1.61
CA GLY A 202 -12.49 10.00 -1.31
C GLY A 202 -12.21 9.22 -2.58
N ASP A 203 -11.30 8.28 -2.51
CA ASP A 203 -11.05 7.30 -3.56
C ASP A 203 -10.51 6.00 -2.94
N THR A 204 -10.57 4.90 -3.67
CA THR A 204 -9.95 3.65 -3.24
C THR A 204 -8.63 3.43 -3.97
N MET A 205 -7.78 2.54 -3.45
CA MET A 205 -6.50 2.24 -4.09
C MET A 205 -6.69 1.84 -5.55
N ASN A 206 -5.98 2.51 -6.42
CA ASN A 206 -5.86 2.20 -7.84
C ASN A 206 -4.61 2.90 -8.41
N PRO A 207 -4.07 2.49 -9.57
CA PRO A 207 -2.86 3.09 -10.12
C PRO A 207 -2.99 4.58 -10.48
N GLN A 208 -4.20 5.11 -10.51
CA GLN A 208 -4.50 6.52 -10.82
C GLN A 208 -4.88 7.33 -9.57
N PHE A 209 -4.86 6.70 -8.37
CA PHE A 209 -5.20 7.37 -7.12
C PHE A 209 -4.38 8.65 -6.94
N GLY A 210 -5.06 9.73 -6.57
CA GLY A 210 -4.40 11.03 -6.37
C GLY A 210 -4.26 11.88 -7.65
N ARG A 211 -4.47 11.34 -8.84
CA ARG A 211 -4.46 12.13 -10.08
C ARG A 211 -5.65 13.08 -10.18
N GLY A 212 -5.49 14.12 -10.99
CA GLY A 212 -6.56 15.07 -11.32
C GLY A 212 -6.34 16.45 -10.69
N ALA A 213 -7.36 17.00 -10.03
CA ALA A 213 -7.28 18.33 -9.44
C ALA A 213 -6.23 18.42 -8.32
N ARG A 214 -5.55 19.58 -8.23
CA ARG A 214 -4.58 19.85 -7.15
C ARG A 214 -5.21 19.73 -5.78
N LYS A 215 -4.47 19.16 -4.84
CA LYS A 215 -4.87 18.90 -3.46
C LYS A 215 -4.01 19.69 -2.48
N THR A 216 -4.62 20.12 -1.39
CA THR A 216 -3.91 20.66 -0.22
C THR A 216 -3.12 19.54 0.46
N ALA A 217 -3.76 18.40 0.67
CA ALA A 217 -3.12 17.19 1.19
C ALA A 217 -3.85 15.93 0.71
N ILE A 218 -3.11 14.82 0.67
CA ILE A 218 -3.63 13.47 0.38
C ILE A 218 -3.32 12.56 1.56
N PHE A 219 -4.33 11.86 2.06
CA PHE A 219 -4.19 10.88 3.14
C PHE A 219 -4.41 9.46 2.63
N TYR A 220 -3.40 8.61 2.79
CA TYR A 220 -3.39 7.19 2.45
C TYR A 220 -3.54 6.37 3.73
N ASP A 221 -4.76 5.92 4.03
CA ASP A 221 -5.03 5.11 5.22
C ASP A 221 -4.59 3.66 4.98
N GLU A 222 -3.73 3.15 5.86
CA GLU A 222 -3.15 1.80 5.79
C GLU A 222 -2.38 1.52 4.49
N LEU A 223 -1.50 2.45 4.05
CA LEU A 223 -0.74 2.34 2.79
C LEU A 223 0.08 1.05 2.69
N GLY A 224 0.54 0.50 3.81
CA GLY A 224 1.28 -0.77 3.84
C GLY A 224 0.52 -1.98 3.30
N PHE A 225 -0.81 -1.87 3.15
CA PHE A 225 -1.68 -2.92 2.61
C PHE A 225 -2.21 -2.63 1.20
N TRP A 226 -1.74 -1.55 0.56
CA TRP A 226 -2.17 -1.19 -0.79
C TRP A 226 -1.40 -1.99 -1.83
N GLU A 227 -2.11 -2.60 -2.76
CA GLU A 227 -1.54 -3.31 -3.91
C GLU A 227 -0.78 -2.35 -4.84
N TYR A 228 -1.36 -1.17 -5.10
CA TYR A 228 -0.79 -0.13 -5.96
C TYR A 228 -0.18 1.03 -5.15
N ALA A 229 0.45 0.73 -4.01
CA ALA A 229 1.00 1.73 -3.10
C ALA A 229 2.01 2.67 -3.77
N LYS A 230 2.91 2.11 -4.59
CA LYS A 230 3.94 2.87 -5.31
C LYS A 230 3.33 3.78 -6.35
N GLU A 231 2.49 3.23 -7.22
CA GLU A 231 1.83 3.95 -8.31
C GLU A 231 0.92 5.06 -7.78
N SER A 232 0.16 4.78 -6.73
CA SER A 232 -0.71 5.74 -6.07
C SER A 232 0.08 6.89 -5.44
N TRP A 233 1.21 6.59 -4.81
CA TRP A 233 2.09 7.59 -4.22
C TRP A 233 2.74 8.49 -5.28
N GLU A 234 3.28 7.88 -6.34
CA GLU A 234 3.89 8.61 -7.46
C GLU A 234 2.87 9.48 -8.19
N ALA A 235 1.63 8.97 -8.38
CA ALA A 235 0.54 9.74 -8.99
C ALA A 235 0.09 10.93 -8.12
N GLY A 236 0.09 10.78 -6.79
CA GLY A 236 -0.21 11.86 -5.85
C GLY A 236 0.83 12.97 -5.84
N ALA A 237 2.11 12.64 -6.05
CA ALA A 237 3.21 13.61 -6.01
C ALA A 237 3.07 14.75 -7.05
N ASP A 238 2.37 14.50 -8.16
CA ASP A 238 2.12 15.51 -9.19
C ASP A 238 0.98 16.49 -8.82
N THR A 239 0.18 16.16 -7.82
CA THR A 239 -1.06 16.89 -7.49
C THR A 239 -1.04 17.58 -6.14
N THR A 240 -0.16 17.17 -5.22
CA THR A 240 -0.04 17.77 -3.89
C THR A 240 1.41 17.91 -3.44
N ALA A 241 1.66 18.91 -2.59
CA ALA A 241 2.93 19.05 -1.88
C ALA A 241 2.96 18.23 -0.57
N CYS A 242 1.81 17.79 -0.05
CA CYS A 242 1.72 17.05 1.20
C CYS A 242 0.99 15.71 1.03
N GLN A 243 1.75 14.64 1.05
CA GLN A 243 1.25 13.28 1.09
C GLN A 243 1.48 12.68 2.49
N ILE A 244 0.42 12.14 3.07
CA ILE A 244 0.39 11.61 4.43
C ILE A 244 -0.01 10.14 4.36
N ALA A 245 0.87 9.23 4.74
CA ALA A 245 0.52 7.82 4.78
C ALA A 245 0.64 7.26 6.18
N ASN A 246 -0.39 6.56 6.64
CA ASN A 246 -0.28 5.79 7.88
C ASN A 246 -0.25 4.28 7.59
N SER A 247 0.40 3.53 8.46
CA SER A 247 0.30 2.07 8.49
C SER A 247 0.81 1.49 9.80
N THR A 248 0.37 0.25 10.11
CA THR A 248 1.16 -0.68 10.92
C THR A 248 2.22 -1.34 10.02
N PRO A 249 3.34 -1.86 10.55
CA PRO A 249 4.30 -2.64 9.78
C PRO A 249 3.64 -3.81 9.05
N ALA A 250 3.81 -3.87 7.74
CA ALA A 250 3.29 -4.96 6.90
C ALA A 250 4.43 -5.61 6.09
N GLY A 251 5.55 -5.88 6.75
CA GLY A 251 6.78 -6.34 6.12
C GLY A 251 7.56 -5.21 5.42
N ARG A 252 8.58 -5.58 4.65
CA ARG A 252 9.44 -4.61 3.92
C ARG A 252 8.86 -4.27 2.55
N ASN A 253 7.67 -3.65 2.54
CA ASN A 253 6.93 -3.24 1.36
C ASN A 253 7.26 -1.79 0.92
N PHE A 254 6.42 -1.18 0.05
CA PHE A 254 6.64 0.19 -0.42
C PHE A 254 6.57 1.22 0.73
N TYR A 255 5.66 1.04 1.72
CA TYR A 255 5.61 1.90 2.91
C TYR A 255 6.93 1.86 3.70
N TRP A 256 7.51 0.66 3.89
CA TRP A 256 8.83 0.51 4.51
C TRP A 256 9.94 1.20 3.70
N LYS A 257 9.87 1.14 2.36
CA LYS A 257 10.82 1.85 1.49
C LYS A 257 10.75 3.37 1.70
N LEU A 258 9.54 3.93 1.78
CA LEU A 258 9.35 5.36 2.10
C LEU A 258 9.93 5.68 3.49
N ARG A 259 9.64 4.84 4.49
CA ARG A 259 10.15 4.99 5.85
C ARG A 259 11.68 5.03 5.94
N THR A 260 12.37 4.29 5.09
CA THR A 260 13.83 4.19 5.07
C THR A 260 14.50 5.14 4.09
N SER A 261 13.73 5.94 3.34
CA SER A 261 14.24 6.91 2.36
C SER A 261 14.66 8.26 2.96
N GLY A 262 14.57 8.45 4.27
CA GLY A 262 14.84 9.73 4.94
C GLY A 262 13.62 10.66 5.04
N MET A 263 12.42 10.17 4.72
CA MET A 263 11.16 10.90 4.93
C MET A 263 10.86 11.04 6.43
N ASP A 264 10.23 12.13 6.83
CA ASP A 264 9.80 12.35 8.20
C ASP A 264 8.80 11.28 8.64
N VAL A 265 8.98 10.73 9.85
CA VAL A 265 8.15 9.65 10.40
C VAL A 265 7.67 10.01 11.79
N LEU A 266 6.36 10.15 11.94
CA LEU A 266 5.70 10.20 13.24
C LEU A 266 5.45 8.77 13.73
N SER A 267 6.25 8.29 14.68
CA SER A 267 6.13 6.93 15.22
C SER A 267 5.31 6.92 16.51
N LEU A 268 4.20 6.21 16.50
CA LEU A 268 3.22 6.14 17.59
C LEU A 268 3.12 4.72 18.14
N SER A 269 4.07 4.36 19.00
CA SER A 269 4.06 3.09 19.73
C SER A 269 2.96 3.06 20.79
N TRP A 270 2.42 1.87 21.07
CA TRP A 270 1.46 1.63 22.15
C TRP A 270 1.91 2.17 23.52
N LYS A 271 3.23 2.26 23.74
CA LYS A 271 3.83 2.77 24.98
C LYS A 271 3.50 4.24 25.25
N LEU A 272 3.12 5.00 24.24
CA LEU A 272 2.66 6.38 24.38
C LEU A 272 1.22 6.47 24.87
N HIS A 273 0.47 5.38 24.80
CA HIS A 273 -0.95 5.38 25.13
C HIS A 273 -1.14 5.14 26.64
N PRO A 274 -1.68 6.10 27.41
CA PRO A 274 -1.70 6.03 28.88
C PRO A 274 -2.53 4.87 29.46
N LEU A 275 -3.44 4.32 28.66
CA LEU A 275 -4.31 3.20 29.06
C LEU A 275 -3.82 1.83 28.55
N LYS A 276 -2.62 1.76 27.94
CA LYS A 276 -2.00 0.53 27.47
C LYS A 276 -0.77 0.25 28.33
N ASP A 277 -0.93 -0.59 29.33
CA ASP A 277 0.11 -1.00 30.26
C ASP A 277 0.70 -2.38 29.93
N GLU A 278 1.64 -2.86 30.73
CA GLU A 278 2.24 -4.19 30.55
C GLU A 278 1.21 -5.34 30.70
N LYS A 279 0.12 -5.15 31.46
CA LYS A 279 -0.96 -6.14 31.56
C LYS A 279 -1.73 -6.21 30.26
N TRP A 280 -2.04 -5.05 29.66
CA TRP A 280 -2.62 -4.99 28.32
C TRP A 280 -1.71 -5.65 27.28
N TYR A 281 -0.41 -5.41 27.35
CA TYR A 281 0.55 -6.02 26.41
C TYR A 281 0.59 -7.55 26.56
N ALA A 282 0.62 -8.06 27.81
CA ALA A 282 0.58 -9.48 28.09
C ALA A 282 -0.72 -10.12 27.56
N PHE A 283 -1.87 -9.46 27.71
CA PHE A 283 -3.14 -9.91 27.15
C PHE A 283 -3.12 -9.96 25.61
N GLU A 284 -2.62 -8.91 24.94
CA GLU A 284 -2.49 -8.91 23.48
C GLU A 284 -1.57 -10.04 23.00
N ARG A 285 -0.47 -10.28 23.71
CA ARG A 285 0.47 -11.36 23.42
C ARG A 285 -0.13 -12.75 23.57
N ALA A 286 -1.00 -12.96 24.56
CA ALA A 286 -1.65 -14.26 24.78
C ALA A 286 -2.65 -14.64 23.67
N ARG A 287 -3.23 -13.65 22.97
CA ARG A 287 -4.25 -13.87 21.93
C ARG A 287 -3.78 -13.68 20.50
N ARG A 288 -2.52 -13.32 20.30
CA ARG A 288 -1.94 -13.05 18.98
C ARG A 288 -0.76 -13.99 18.71
N THR A 289 -0.51 -14.22 17.42
CA THR A 289 0.76 -14.82 16.99
C THR A 289 1.91 -13.82 17.16
N GLU A 290 3.16 -14.30 17.25
CA GLU A 290 4.35 -13.42 17.32
C GLU A 290 4.42 -12.47 16.12
N GLU A 291 4.02 -12.92 14.93
CA GLU A 291 3.94 -12.10 13.72
C GLU A 291 2.90 -10.98 13.88
N SER A 292 1.69 -11.30 14.38
CA SER A 292 0.65 -10.32 14.62
C SER A 292 1.04 -9.33 15.72
N MET A 293 1.76 -9.77 16.77
CA MET A 293 2.32 -8.87 17.78
C MET A 293 3.32 -7.92 17.16
N ALA A 294 4.27 -8.44 16.39
CA ALA A 294 5.31 -7.66 15.73
C ALA A 294 4.72 -6.60 14.78
N GLN A 295 3.71 -6.98 14.00
CA GLN A 295 3.05 -6.11 13.03
C GLN A 295 2.15 -5.06 13.70
N GLU A 296 1.24 -5.50 14.56
CA GLU A 296 0.13 -4.68 15.03
C GLU A 296 0.48 -3.88 16.30
N ILE A 297 1.45 -4.36 17.09
CA ILE A 297 1.76 -3.81 18.41
C ILE A 297 3.19 -3.28 18.50
N ASP A 298 4.20 -4.10 18.14
CA ASP A 298 5.61 -3.81 18.42
C ASP A 298 6.30 -2.91 17.39
N LEU A 299 5.62 -2.56 16.29
CA LEU A 299 6.18 -1.79 15.18
C LEU A 299 7.44 -2.45 14.58
N SER A 300 7.46 -3.79 14.50
CA SER A 300 8.60 -4.57 14.02
C SER A 300 8.38 -5.06 12.59
N TYR A 301 9.22 -4.61 11.67
CA TYR A 301 9.21 -5.06 10.28
C TYR A 301 9.88 -6.42 10.08
N GLU A 302 10.80 -6.81 10.95
CA GLU A 302 11.59 -8.03 10.80
C GLU A 302 10.80 -9.28 11.19
N LYS A 303 10.04 -9.21 12.28
CA LYS A 303 9.25 -10.34 12.80
C LYS A 303 7.90 -10.53 12.08
N SER A 304 7.46 -9.56 11.29
CA SER A 304 6.19 -9.63 10.52
C SER A 304 6.28 -10.53 9.27
N GLN A 305 7.24 -11.46 9.20
CA GLN A 305 7.64 -12.18 7.99
C GLN A 305 7.29 -13.69 7.97
N GLU A 306 6.54 -14.19 8.94
CA GLU A 306 6.07 -15.58 8.91
C GLU A 306 5.12 -15.85 7.73
N GLY A 307 5.31 -17.01 7.07
CA GLY A 307 4.47 -17.44 5.94
C GLY A 307 4.96 -17.00 4.58
N ARG A 308 6.17 -16.55 4.47
CA ARG A 308 6.80 -16.22 3.18
C ARG A 308 6.85 -17.41 2.23
N VAL A 309 6.68 -17.10 0.96
CA VAL A 309 6.84 -18.09 -0.12
C VAL A 309 8.30 -18.53 -0.23
N TYR A 310 9.23 -17.58 -0.12
CA TYR A 310 10.67 -17.77 -0.25
C TYR A 310 11.43 -17.19 0.97
N PRO A 311 11.36 -17.81 2.15
CA PRO A 311 12.07 -17.34 3.33
C PRO A 311 13.61 -17.39 3.16
N GLU A 312 14.09 -18.24 2.23
CA GLU A 312 15.48 -18.38 1.85
C GLU A 312 15.99 -17.29 0.88
N TRP A 313 15.14 -16.33 0.46
CA TRP A 313 15.54 -15.25 -0.45
C TRP A 313 16.55 -14.31 0.20
N LYS A 314 17.82 -14.41 -0.21
CA LYS A 314 18.95 -13.58 0.26
C LYS A 314 19.87 -13.28 -0.93
N PRO A 315 19.43 -12.40 -1.86
CA PRO A 315 20.23 -12.11 -3.04
C PRO A 315 21.45 -11.26 -2.70
N ASN A 316 22.49 -11.38 -3.51
CA ASN A 316 23.65 -10.51 -3.47
C ASN A 316 23.45 -9.33 -4.42
N PHE A 317 23.48 -8.11 -3.90
CA PHE A 317 23.37 -6.89 -4.70
C PHE A 317 24.75 -6.39 -5.13
N GLY A 318 24.88 -6.06 -6.42
CA GLY A 318 26.11 -5.53 -6.99
C GLY A 318 25.87 -4.82 -8.32
N HIS A 319 26.91 -4.38 -8.98
CA HIS A 319 26.85 -3.85 -10.34
C HIS A 319 27.01 -5.01 -11.34
N PHE A 320 25.89 -5.61 -11.68
CA PHE A 320 25.82 -6.77 -12.59
C PHE A 320 25.15 -6.36 -13.91
N GLU A 321 25.94 -5.83 -14.82
CA GLU A 321 25.49 -5.42 -16.14
C GLU A 321 25.38 -6.59 -17.10
N TYR A 322 24.69 -6.38 -18.23
CA TYR A 322 24.61 -7.33 -19.30
C TYR A 322 25.99 -7.69 -19.87
N ASN A 323 26.24 -8.97 -20.05
CA ASN A 323 27.46 -9.50 -20.66
C ASN A 323 27.12 -10.36 -21.87
N ASP A 324 27.62 -10.02 -23.03
CA ASP A 324 27.32 -10.70 -24.31
C ASP A 324 27.92 -12.10 -24.44
N ALA A 325 28.84 -12.47 -23.56
CA ALA A 325 29.39 -13.83 -23.46
C ALA A 325 28.38 -14.86 -22.94
N TYR A 326 27.30 -14.42 -22.26
CA TYR A 326 26.29 -15.31 -21.68
C TYR A 326 24.94 -15.16 -22.38
N PRO A 327 24.15 -16.24 -22.53
CA PRO A 327 22.80 -16.16 -23.04
C PRO A 327 21.91 -15.26 -22.16
N LEU A 328 21.03 -14.48 -22.83
CA LEU A 328 20.00 -13.70 -22.15
C LEU A 328 18.73 -14.54 -22.01
N TYR A 329 18.14 -14.51 -20.84
CA TYR A 329 16.86 -15.13 -20.52
C TYR A 329 15.88 -14.08 -20.02
N VAL A 330 14.61 -14.21 -20.39
CA VAL A 330 13.57 -13.24 -20.03
C VAL A 330 12.40 -14.00 -19.42
N GLY A 331 11.97 -13.58 -18.24
CA GLY A 331 10.79 -14.09 -17.55
C GLY A 331 9.66 -13.08 -17.61
N CYS A 332 8.43 -13.53 -17.90
CA CYS A 332 7.28 -12.64 -18.06
C CYS A 332 6.05 -13.16 -17.34
N ASP A 333 5.32 -12.24 -16.72
CA ASP A 333 3.95 -12.44 -16.23
C ASP A 333 3.03 -11.40 -16.85
N TRP A 334 1.94 -11.85 -17.47
CA TRP A 334 1.09 -11.02 -18.31
C TRP A 334 -0.16 -10.59 -17.57
N GLY A 335 -0.38 -9.28 -17.42
CA GLY A 335 -1.62 -8.70 -16.93
C GLY A 335 -1.93 -7.41 -17.67
N LYS A 336 -3.20 -7.10 -17.88
CA LYS A 336 -3.65 -5.86 -18.50
C LYS A 336 -4.01 -4.82 -17.44
N SER A 337 -4.94 -5.16 -16.56
CA SER A 337 -5.44 -4.27 -15.50
C SER A 337 -4.54 -4.25 -14.29
N ASP A 338 -3.97 -5.40 -13.96
CA ASP A 338 -3.16 -5.67 -12.78
C ASP A 338 -1.64 -5.64 -13.05
N GLY A 339 -1.24 -5.50 -14.32
CA GLY A 339 0.12 -5.18 -14.72
C GLY A 339 0.93 -6.33 -15.32
N THR A 340 1.84 -5.98 -16.23
CA THR A 340 2.80 -6.89 -16.84
C THR A 340 4.18 -6.70 -16.22
N ALA A 341 4.80 -7.80 -15.78
CA ALA A 341 6.16 -7.83 -15.26
C ALA A 341 7.11 -8.57 -16.22
N ILE A 342 8.27 -7.99 -16.46
CA ILE A 342 9.34 -8.55 -17.31
C ILE A 342 10.65 -8.49 -16.54
N ILE A 343 11.42 -9.59 -16.58
CA ILE A 343 12.70 -9.75 -15.90
C ILE A 343 13.74 -10.23 -16.90
N TRP A 344 14.88 -9.56 -16.97
CA TRP A 344 16.03 -9.96 -17.78
C TRP A 344 17.14 -10.53 -16.91
N ALA A 345 17.63 -11.71 -17.25
CA ALA A 345 18.63 -12.39 -16.46
C ALA A 345 19.62 -13.18 -17.33
N GLN A 346 20.77 -13.46 -16.75
CA GLN A 346 21.79 -14.37 -17.27
C GLN A 346 22.13 -15.41 -16.21
N VAL A 347 22.66 -16.56 -16.63
CA VAL A 347 23.21 -17.56 -15.71
C VAL A 347 24.71 -17.51 -15.83
N VAL A 348 25.37 -17.11 -14.76
CA VAL A 348 26.84 -16.96 -14.68
C VAL A 348 27.32 -17.79 -13.49
N ASP A 349 28.28 -18.67 -13.73
CA ASP A 349 28.82 -19.57 -12.68
C ASP A 349 27.73 -20.31 -11.89
N SER A 350 26.72 -20.81 -12.58
CA SER A 350 25.52 -21.47 -12.02
C SER A 350 24.59 -20.57 -11.21
N LYS A 351 24.93 -19.31 -10.95
CA LYS A 351 24.09 -18.34 -10.26
C LYS A 351 23.13 -17.64 -11.22
N LEU A 352 21.95 -17.33 -10.75
CA LEU A 352 20.98 -16.51 -11.49
C LEU A 352 21.33 -15.03 -11.26
N ARG A 353 21.76 -14.35 -12.32
CA ARG A 353 22.08 -12.91 -12.31
C ARG A 353 20.94 -12.14 -12.97
N ILE A 354 20.17 -11.39 -12.17
CA ILE A 354 19.11 -10.52 -12.68
C ILE A 354 19.71 -9.16 -12.97
N ILE A 355 19.70 -8.78 -14.25
CA ILE A 355 20.34 -7.56 -14.74
C ILE A 355 19.37 -6.39 -14.86
N ASP A 356 18.10 -6.67 -15.18
CA ASP A 356 17.07 -5.64 -15.26
C ASP A 356 15.67 -6.20 -15.00
N ALA A 357 14.73 -5.33 -14.65
CA ALA A 357 13.32 -5.63 -14.51
C ALA A 357 12.47 -4.45 -15.00
N PHE A 358 11.23 -4.74 -15.38
CA PHE A 358 10.27 -3.71 -15.74
C PHE A 358 8.85 -4.16 -15.36
N TYR A 359 8.06 -3.21 -14.87
CA TYR A 359 6.66 -3.44 -14.52
C TYR A 359 5.83 -2.23 -14.86
N LYS A 360 4.67 -2.47 -15.47
CA LYS A 360 3.69 -1.41 -15.74
C LYS A 360 2.27 -1.96 -15.79
N THR A 361 1.33 -1.16 -15.30
CA THR A 361 -0.11 -1.44 -15.29
C THR A 361 -0.82 -0.65 -16.37
N GLY A 362 -1.99 -1.12 -16.80
CA GLY A 362 -2.88 -0.37 -17.70
C GLY A 362 -2.44 -0.29 -19.15
N GLU A 363 -1.34 -0.94 -19.53
CA GLU A 363 -0.82 -0.95 -20.90
C GLU A 363 -1.18 -2.21 -21.66
N THR A 364 -1.30 -2.09 -22.97
CA THR A 364 -1.47 -3.22 -23.90
C THR A 364 -0.13 -3.86 -24.24
N ILE A 365 -0.14 -5.11 -24.70
CA ILE A 365 1.11 -5.87 -24.90
C ILE A 365 2.06 -5.23 -25.94
N ASP A 366 1.53 -4.51 -26.92
CA ASP A 366 2.33 -3.77 -27.92
C ASP A 366 3.23 -2.70 -27.27
N PHE A 367 2.80 -2.09 -26.15
CA PHE A 367 3.63 -1.18 -25.36
C PHE A 367 4.93 -1.83 -24.89
N PHE A 368 4.93 -3.13 -24.61
CA PHE A 368 6.09 -3.82 -24.07
C PHE A 368 7.06 -4.33 -25.14
N VAL A 369 6.65 -4.41 -26.43
CA VAL A 369 7.49 -4.89 -27.54
C VAL A 369 8.84 -4.18 -27.65
N PRO A 370 8.93 -2.83 -27.53
CA PRO A 370 10.21 -2.12 -27.59
C PRO A 370 11.23 -2.55 -26.54
N PHE A 371 10.78 -2.95 -25.35
CA PHE A 371 11.67 -3.41 -24.28
C PHE A 371 12.37 -4.75 -24.62
N PHE A 372 11.78 -5.58 -25.50
CA PHE A 372 12.41 -6.80 -25.99
C PHE A 372 13.29 -6.56 -27.21
N THR A 373 12.94 -5.59 -28.03
CA THR A 373 13.61 -5.36 -29.32
C THR A 373 14.68 -4.28 -29.25
N GLY A 374 14.63 -3.40 -28.25
CA GLY A 374 15.46 -2.19 -28.14
C GLY A 374 15.15 -1.16 -29.23
N MET A 375 14.02 -1.28 -29.92
CA MET A 375 13.61 -0.36 -30.98
C MET A 375 12.59 0.63 -30.46
N ILE A 376 12.91 1.93 -30.52
CA ILE A 376 11.99 2.99 -30.15
C ILE A 376 10.97 3.16 -31.29
N PRO A 377 9.65 3.10 -31.02
CA PRO A 377 8.65 3.35 -32.04
C PRO A 377 8.64 4.82 -32.48
N SER A 378 8.13 5.08 -33.68
CA SER A 378 7.97 6.44 -34.21
C SER A 378 7.03 7.30 -33.37
N ASP A 379 6.04 6.67 -32.72
CA ASP A 379 5.06 7.25 -31.79
C ASP A 379 5.53 7.16 -30.33
N ASN A 380 6.72 7.68 -30.05
CA ASN A 380 7.36 7.53 -28.75
C ASN A 380 6.72 8.36 -27.61
N PHE A 381 5.68 9.15 -27.88
CA PHE A 381 4.96 9.94 -26.87
C PHE A 381 4.26 9.11 -25.78
N ARG A 382 4.07 7.79 -26.00
CA ARG A 382 3.56 6.84 -24.99
C ARG A 382 4.57 6.53 -23.90
N TYR A 383 5.86 6.80 -24.12
CA TYR A 383 6.95 6.43 -23.24
C TYR A 383 7.53 7.65 -22.54
N ASN A 384 7.72 7.56 -21.23
CA ASN A 384 8.43 8.58 -20.49
C ASN A 384 9.95 8.48 -20.71
N LYS A 385 10.69 9.48 -20.23
CA LYS A 385 12.14 9.58 -20.44
C LYS A 385 12.91 8.37 -19.91
N ARG A 386 12.51 7.80 -18.76
CA ARG A 386 13.15 6.60 -18.17
C ARG A 386 12.89 5.35 -19.00
N GLU A 387 11.68 5.20 -19.51
CA GLU A 387 11.30 4.08 -20.38
C GLU A 387 12.06 4.11 -21.69
N ILE A 388 12.21 5.28 -22.31
CA ILE A 388 13.04 5.47 -23.51
C ILE A 388 14.49 5.07 -23.24
N GLN A 389 15.09 5.56 -22.16
CA GLN A 389 16.46 5.21 -21.77
C GLN A 389 16.64 3.71 -21.55
N LYS A 390 15.64 3.04 -20.94
CA LYS A 390 15.65 1.60 -20.74
C LYS A 390 15.57 0.85 -22.07
N ILE A 391 14.69 1.22 -22.98
CA ILE A 391 14.58 0.62 -24.32
C ILE A 391 15.93 0.78 -25.07
N GLU A 392 16.53 1.96 -25.04
CA GLU A 392 17.84 2.22 -25.66
C GLU A 392 18.95 1.36 -25.07
N SER A 393 18.96 1.15 -23.76
CA SER A 393 19.95 0.29 -23.11
C SER A 393 19.84 -1.17 -23.58
N HIS A 394 18.63 -1.66 -23.81
CA HIS A 394 18.38 -3.02 -24.30
C HIS A 394 18.72 -3.20 -25.78
N ARG A 395 18.87 -2.13 -26.55
CA ARG A 395 19.22 -2.20 -27.99
C ARG A 395 20.52 -2.94 -28.28
N LYS A 396 21.46 -2.91 -27.34
CA LYS A 396 22.76 -3.59 -27.46
C LYS A 396 22.72 -5.06 -27.02
N TRP A 397 21.60 -5.51 -26.46
CA TRP A 397 21.50 -6.87 -25.93
C TRP A 397 21.12 -7.87 -27.02
N LYS A 398 21.69 -9.07 -26.94
CA LYS A 398 21.27 -10.19 -27.80
C LYS A 398 19.82 -10.54 -27.45
N ARG A 399 19.08 -11.01 -28.46
CA ARG A 399 17.69 -11.48 -28.21
C ARG A 399 17.70 -12.61 -27.19
N GLY A 400 16.91 -12.47 -26.15
CA GLY A 400 16.79 -13.44 -25.06
C GLY A 400 15.82 -14.57 -25.39
N VAL A 401 16.00 -15.70 -24.70
CA VAL A 401 15.00 -16.76 -24.65
C VAL A 401 13.91 -16.34 -23.69
N VAL A 402 12.67 -16.18 -24.17
CA VAL A 402 11.55 -15.67 -23.39
C VAL A 402 10.73 -16.83 -22.82
N PHE A 403 10.46 -16.78 -21.53
CA PHE A 403 9.58 -17.66 -20.78
C PHE A 403 8.43 -16.86 -20.18
N GLY A 404 7.20 -17.34 -20.29
CA GLY A 404 6.06 -16.57 -19.81
C GLY A 404 4.90 -17.41 -19.32
N ASP A 405 3.92 -16.70 -18.75
CA ASP A 405 2.67 -17.30 -18.31
C ASP A 405 1.96 -18.01 -19.47
N PRO A 406 1.57 -19.27 -19.31
CA PRO A 406 0.72 -19.99 -20.25
C PRO A 406 -0.59 -19.27 -20.60
N ALA A 407 -1.09 -18.38 -19.74
CA ALA A 407 -2.28 -17.59 -20.00
C ALA A 407 -2.13 -16.65 -21.21
N GLY A 408 -0.91 -16.24 -21.56
CA GLY A 408 -0.62 -15.41 -22.73
C GLY A 408 -1.03 -16.03 -24.09
N ARG A 409 -1.40 -17.30 -24.14
CA ARG A 409 -1.94 -17.97 -25.33
C ARG A 409 -3.43 -17.72 -25.55
N TYR A 410 -4.18 -17.33 -24.51
CA TYR A 410 -5.62 -17.14 -24.64
C TYR A 410 -5.94 -15.88 -25.41
N THR A 411 -6.88 -16.03 -26.34
CA THR A 411 -7.33 -14.93 -27.18
C THR A 411 -8.24 -14.00 -26.37
N SER A 412 -7.97 -12.70 -26.46
CA SER A 412 -8.86 -11.69 -25.89
C SER A 412 -10.15 -11.61 -26.72
N ALA A 413 -11.30 -11.64 -26.05
CA ALA A 413 -12.60 -11.46 -26.72
C ALA A 413 -12.77 -10.07 -27.38
N VAL A 414 -11.98 -9.09 -26.97
CA VAL A 414 -12.04 -7.72 -27.51
C VAL A 414 -11.16 -7.53 -28.73
N THR A 415 -9.94 -8.08 -28.74
CA THR A 415 -8.94 -7.88 -29.82
C THR A 415 -8.83 -9.04 -30.78
N ASN A 416 -9.44 -10.18 -30.45
CA ASN A 416 -9.31 -11.44 -31.16
C ASN A 416 -7.85 -11.90 -31.36
N GLN A 417 -6.93 -11.39 -30.53
CA GLN A 417 -5.51 -11.74 -30.53
C GLN A 417 -5.06 -12.18 -29.13
N SER A 418 -4.06 -13.05 -29.07
CA SER A 418 -3.41 -13.44 -27.82
C SER A 418 -2.13 -12.64 -27.61
N VAL A 419 -1.67 -12.51 -26.35
CA VAL A 419 -0.37 -11.91 -26.01
C VAL A 419 0.75 -12.55 -26.86
N ASN A 420 0.76 -13.88 -26.91
CA ASN A 420 1.78 -14.62 -27.65
C ASN A 420 1.71 -14.43 -29.16
N SER A 421 0.52 -14.15 -29.76
CA SER A 421 0.41 -13.85 -31.19
C SER A 421 1.01 -12.48 -31.51
N ILE A 422 0.70 -11.45 -30.73
CA ILE A 422 1.23 -10.10 -30.91
C ILE A 422 2.76 -10.07 -30.75
N LEU A 423 3.29 -10.76 -29.74
CA LEU A 423 4.74 -10.87 -29.56
C LEU A 423 5.42 -11.61 -30.72
N ARG A 424 4.80 -12.70 -31.23
CA ARG A 424 5.32 -13.47 -32.37
C ARG A 424 5.38 -12.65 -33.65
N GLU A 425 4.39 -11.81 -33.93
CA GLU A 425 4.39 -10.88 -35.06
C GLU A 425 5.58 -9.93 -35.02
N ASN A 426 6.07 -9.60 -33.82
CA ASN A 426 7.26 -8.79 -33.58
C ASN A 426 8.56 -9.62 -33.42
N GLY A 427 8.52 -10.91 -33.78
CA GLY A 427 9.67 -11.81 -33.72
C GLY A 427 10.09 -12.24 -32.33
N ILE A 428 9.20 -12.14 -31.34
CA ILE A 428 9.41 -12.55 -29.96
C ILE A 428 8.64 -13.86 -29.72
N TYR A 429 9.36 -14.94 -29.44
CA TYR A 429 8.78 -16.27 -29.23
C TYR A 429 8.78 -16.60 -27.74
N VAL A 430 7.58 -16.71 -27.15
CA VAL A 430 7.41 -17.05 -25.74
C VAL A 430 7.34 -18.56 -25.58
N ASN A 431 8.23 -19.10 -24.75
CA ASN A 431 8.22 -20.51 -24.35
C ASN A 431 7.36 -20.67 -23.10
N TYR A 432 6.45 -21.63 -23.13
CA TYR A 432 5.58 -22.00 -22.01
C TYR A 432 5.12 -23.44 -22.11
N GLU A 433 4.71 -24.04 -21.00
CA GLU A 433 4.02 -25.32 -20.94
C GLU A 433 2.78 -25.20 -20.06
N GLU A 434 1.72 -25.99 -20.32
CA GLU A 434 0.46 -25.92 -19.57
C GLU A 434 0.66 -26.17 -18.06
N ARG A 435 1.54 -27.12 -17.69
CA ARG A 435 1.88 -27.45 -16.31
C ARG A 435 2.53 -26.29 -15.53
N TRP A 436 3.00 -25.25 -16.22
CA TRP A 436 3.60 -24.07 -15.57
C TRP A 436 2.59 -23.23 -14.81
N LYS A 437 1.29 -23.46 -14.98
CA LYS A 437 0.24 -22.87 -14.15
C LYS A 437 0.28 -23.37 -12.72
N GLU A 438 0.86 -24.55 -12.48
CA GLU A 438 0.92 -25.14 -11.14
C GLU A 438 1.99 -24.45 -10.29
N PHE A 439 1.54 -23.75 -9.25
CA PHE A 439 2.42 -23.02 -8.35
C PHE A 439 3.50 -23.90 -7.68
N PRO A 440 3.21 -25.12 -7.18
CA PRO A 440 4.24 -25.97 -6.56
C PRO A 440 5.42 -26.26 -7.48
N THR A 441 5.17 -26.46 -8.79
CA THR A 441 6.20 -26.71 -9.79
C THR A 441 7.10 -25.50 -9.97
N ARG A 442 6.51 -24.30 -10.11
CA ARG A 442 7.24 -23.02 -10.19
C ARG A 442 8.06 -22.76 -8.94
N LYS A 443 7.45 -22.95 -7.77
CA LYS A 443 8.11 -22.75 -6.46
C LYS A 443 9.36 -23.62 -6.33
N THR A 444 9.28 -24.91 -6.71
CA THR A 444 10.40 -25.83 -6.61
C THR A 444 11.57 -25.41 -7.49
N ALA A 445 11.32 -25.02 -8.74
CA ALA A 445 12.36 -24.51 -9.64
C ALA A 445 13.00 -23.22 -9.12
N THR A 446 12.21 -22.31 -8.60
CA THR A 446 12.70 -21.04 -8.02
C THR A 446 13.57 -21.29 -6.80
N LYS A 447 13.15 -22.18 -5.89
CA LYS A 447 13.97 -22.57 -4.72
C LYS A 447 15.31 -23.15 -5.10
N LEU A 448 15.36 -23.97 -6.14
CA LEU A 448 16.62 -24.52 -6.63
C LEU A 448 17.57 -23.41 -7.12
N ARG A 449 17.05 -22.39 -7.81
CA ARG A 449 17.85 -21.24 -8.26
C ARG A 449 18.32 -20.37 -7.09
N ILE A 450 17.47 -20.15 -6.10
CA ILE A 450 17.84 -19.41 -4.88
C ILE A 450 19.01 -20.12 -4.16
N ARG A 451 18.96 -21.46 -4.03
CA ARG A 451 20.05 -22.26 -3.42
C ARG A 451 21.37 -22.17 -4.18
N ASN A 452 21.33 -22.09 -5.50
CA ASN A 452 22.53 -21.92 -6.32
C ASN A 452 23.12 -20.50 -6.24
N GLY A 453 22.39 -19.56 -5.68
CA GLY A 453 22.75 -18.16 -5.54
C GLY A 453 22.07 -17.25 -6.55
N VAL A 454 21.64 -16.10 -6.07
CA VAL A 454 21.02 -15.04 -6.87
C VAL A 454 21.82 -13.74 -6.72
N GLU A 455 22.17 -13.15 -7.84
CA GLU A 455 22.86 -11.87 -7.96
C GLU A 455 21.91 -10.85 -8.60
N LEU A 456 21.78 -9.68 -7.98
CA LEU A 456 20.87 -8.63 -8.41
C LEU A 456 21.63 -7.35 -8.77
N ASN A 457 21.42 -6.84 -9.97
CA ASN A 457 21.94 -5.55 -10.35
C ASN A 457 21.33 -4.41 -9.53
N LYS A 458 22.14 -3.46 -9.09
CA LYS A 458 21.68 -2.27 -8.35
C LYS A 458 20.99 -1.31 -9.30
N ASN A 459 19.68 -1.47 -9.46
CA ASN A 459 18.79 -0.49 -10.05
C ASN A 459 17.40 -0.53 -9.37
N PRO A 460 16.63 0.56 -9.41
CA PRO A 460 15.36 0.66 -8.67
C PRO A 460 14.33 -0.42 -9.02
N GLU A 461 14.28 -0.86 -10.27
CA GLU A 461 13.32 -1.87 -10.74
C GLU A 461 13.68 -3.26 -10.24
N VAL A 462 14.97 -3.62 -10.20
CA VAL A 462 15.45 -4.89 -9.66
C VAL A 462 15.36 -4.91 -8.13
N GLU A 463 15.58 -3.77 -7.47
CA GLU A 463 15.34 -3.65 -6.04
C GLU A 463 13.85 -3.85 -5.70
N TYR A 464 12.96 -3.28 -6.51
CA TYR A 464 11.51 -3.48 -6.35
C TYR A 464 11.10 -4.95 -6.59
N LEU A 465 11.65 -5.59 -7.61
CA LEU A 465 11.50 -7.04 -7.82
C LEU A 465 11.91 -7.83 -6.57
N SER A 466 13.09 -7.52 -6.00
CA SER A 466 13.58 -8.20 -4.81
C SER A 466 12.61 -8.05 -3.63
N MET A 467 12.07 -6.86 -3.42
CA MET A 467 11.02 -6.63 -2.44
C MET A 467 9.79 -7.50 -2.69
N CYS A 468 9.32 -7.59 -3.93
CA CYS A 468 8.17 -8.42 -4.28
C CYS A 468 8.40 -9.89 -3.95
N VAL A 469 9.57 -10.43 -4.24
CA VAL A 469 9.93 -11.83 -3.92
C VAL A 469 10.06 -12.03 -2.41
N GLU A 470 10.68 -11.09 -1.73
CA GLU A 470 10.86 -11.11 -0.28
C GLU A 470 9.54 -11.06 0.49
N GLN A 471 8.57 -10.27 0.02
CA GLN A 471 7.30 -10.05 0.71
C GLN A 471 6.19 -11.01 0.31
N ALA A 472 6.39 -11.80 -0.74
CA ALA A 472 5.42 -12.79 -1.18
C ALA A 472 5.08 -13.79 -0.05
N ALA A 473 3.79 -13.88 0.32
CA ALA A 473 3.32 -14.66 1.46
C ALA A 473 2.08 -15.49 1.14
N TYR A 474 1.82 -16.49 1.98
CA TYR A 474 0.60 -17.27 1.95
C TYR A 474 -0.48 -16.61 2.81
N PRO A 475 -1.69 -16.35 2.28
CA PRO A 475 -2.78 -15.80 3.08
C PRO A 475 -3.24 -16.80 4.15
N LYS A 476 -3.63 -16.28 5.31
CA LYS A 476 -4.35 -17.03 6.33
C LYS A 476 -5.82 -17.17 5.89
N VAL A 477 -6.33 -18.39 5.86
CA VAL A 477 -7.71 -18.71 5.48
C VAL A 477 -8.40 -19.37 6.68
N ARG A 478 -9.57 -18.87 7.06
CA ARG A 478 -10.41 -19.56 8.06
C ARG A 478 -11.15 -20.69 7.36
N VAL A 479 -10.90 -21.90 7.79
CA VAL A 479 -11.72 -23.07 7.44
C VAL A 479 -12.83 -23.20 8.49
N SER A 480 -14.05 -23.44 8.03
CA SER A 480 -15.25 -23.50 8.89
C SER A 480 -15.05 -24.44 10.07
N GLY A 481 -14.99 -23.88 11.28
CA GLY A 481 -14.91 -24.61 12.55
C GLY A 481 -13.52 -24.95 13.08
N GLU A 482 -12.43 -24.55 12.42
CA GLU A 482 -11.06 -24.84 12.82
C GLU A 482 -10.19 -23.58 12.90
N ASP A 483 -8.97 -23.72 13.45
CA ASP A 483 -7.95 -22.69 13.52
C ASP A 483 -7.57 -22.13 12.14
N GLU A 484 -7.05 -20.92 12.10
CA GLU A 484 -6.58 -20.27 10.87
C GLU A 484 -5.50 -21.13 10.18
N VAL A 485 -5.82 -21.66 9.00
CA VAL A 485 -4.89 -22.45 8.18
C VAL A 485 -4.32 -21.56 7.07
N ARG A 486 -3.06 -21.73 6.71
CA ARG A 486 -2.45 -21.02 5.58
C ARG A 486 -2.91 -21.62 4.25
N SER A 487 -3.24 -20.77 3.29
CA SER A 487 -3.55 -21.20 1.93
C SER A 487 -2.36 -21.93 1.30
N LEU A 488 -2.61 -22.88 0.42
CA LEU A 488 -1.59 -23.54 -0.41
C LEU A 488 -1.14 -22.66 -1.58
N LYS A 489 -1.88 -21.59 -1.90
CA LYS A 489 -1.53 -20.62 -2.94
C LYS A 489 -1.09 -19.32 -2.29
N PRO A 490 -0.04 -18.66 -2.83
CA PRO A 490 0.38 -17.34 -2.37
C PRO A 490 -0.72 -16.30 -2.55
N MET A 491 -0.65 -15.25 -1.76
CA MET A 491 -1.51 -14.09 -1.93
C MET A 491 -1.33 -13.50 -3.33
N HIS A 492 -2.45 -13.11 -3.95
CA HIS A 492 -2.42 -12.31 -5.16
C HIS A 492 -2.52 -10.84 -4.74
N ASP A 493 -1.39 -10.15 -4.74
CA ASP A 493 -1.21 -8.78 -4.31
C ASP A 493 -0.13 -8.08 -5.15
N TRP A 494 0.28 -6.90 -4.75
CA TRP A 494 1.33 -6.10 -5.41
C TRP A 494 2.64 -6.88 -5.66
N SER A 495 2.93 -7.91 -4.88
CA SER A 495 4.16 -8.72 -4.99
C SER A 495 4.05 -9.82 -6.07
N SER A 496 2.85 -10.12 -6.54
CA SER A 496 2.56 -11.34 -7.28
C SER A 496 3.14 -11.37 -8.69
N HIS A 497 3.13 -10.25 -9.42
CA HIS A 497 3.56 -10.22 -10.82
C HIS A 497 5.06 -10.42 -10.99
N HIS A 498 5.89 -9.69 -10.25
CA HIS A 498 7.34 -9.87 -10.27
C HIS A 498 7.75 -11.26 -9.78
N ARG A 499 7.13 -11.75 -8.72
CA ARG A 499 7.35 -13.10 -8.24
C ARG A 499 7.00 -14.13 -9.31
N SER A 500 5.84 -14.03 -9.96
CA SER A 500 5.41 -14.97 -11.01
C SER A 500 6.32 -14.93 -12.22
N ALA A 501 6.75 -13.74 -12.66
CA ALA A 501 7.71 -13.59 -13.74
C ALA A 501 9.06 -14.28 -13.43
N LEU A 502 9.57 -14.14 -12.18
CA LEU A 502 10.75 -14.86 -11.72
C LEU A 502 10.53 -16.39 -11.68
N GLU A 503 9.36 -16.82 -11.24
CA GLU A 503 9.00 -18.23 -11.18
C GLU A 503 8.95 -18.86 -12.59
N TYR A 504 8.38 -18.17 -13.59
CA TYR A 504 8.39 -18.62 -14.99
C TYR A 504 9.81 -18.66 -15.57
N LEU A 505 10.64 -17.65 -15.27
CA LEU A 505 12.05 -17.63 -15.65
C LEU A 505 12.81 -18.85 -15.09
N CYS A 506 12.69 -19.09 -13.80
CA CYS A 506 13.38 -20.19 -13.12
C CYS A 506 12.94 -21.55 -13.66
N LEU A 507 11.65 -21.74 -13.87
CA LEU A 507 11.11 -23.00 -14.41
C LEU A 507 11.51 -23.21 -15.87
N GLY A 508 11.52 -22.17 -16.70
CA GLY A 508 12.00 -22.21 -18.07
C GLY A 508 13.48 -22.62 -18.16
N LEU A 509 14.31 -22.08 -17.29
CA LEU A 509 15.73 -22.42 -17.20
C LEU A 509 15.98 -23.89 -16.83
N GLU A 510 15.17 -24.49 -15.96
CA GLU A 510 15.29 -25.92 -15.61
C GLU A 510 14.90 -26.82 -16.78
N ASN A 511 13.84 -26.48 -17.52
CA ASN A 511 13.40 -27.24 -18.68
C ASN A 511 14.38 -27.14 -19.84
N THR A 512 15.08 -26.02 -20.01
CA THR A 512 16.10 -25.87 -21.07
C THR A 512 17.28 -26.83 -20.89
N LYS A 513 17.66 -27.17 -19.65
CA LYS A 513 18.67 -28.19 -19.36
C LYS A 513 18.19 -29.58 -19.80
N SER A 514 16.93 -29.91 -19.57
CA SER A 514 16.35 -31.20 -19.93
C SER A 514 16.20 -31.36 -21.46
N LEU A 515 15.96 -30.29 -22.17
CA LEU A 515 15.89 -30.28 -23.64
C LEU A 515 17.28 -30.47 -24.28
N LYS A 516 18.33 -29.91 -23.74
CA LYS A 516 19.71 -30.12 -24.19
C LYS A 516 20.15 -31.59 -24.01
N SER A 517 19.82 -32.23 -22.90
CA SER A 517 20.15 -33.64 -22.68
C SER A 517 19.41 -34.56 -23.66
N LYS A 518 18.12 -34.31 -23.91
CA LYS A 518 17.34 -35.09 -24.89
C LYS A 518 17.74 -34.86 -26.35
N SER A 519 18.25 -33.67 -26.69
CA SER A 519 18.75 -33.38 -28.03
C SER A 519 20.13 -34.00 -28.25
N TYR A 520 21.02 -34.03 -27.28
CA TYR A 520 22.34 -34.69 -27.36
C TYR A 520 22.19 -36.18 -27.64
N ASP A 521 21.34 -36.89 -26.88
CA ASP A 521 21.06 -38.32 -27.10
C ASP A 521 20.43 -38.65 -28.47
N ARG A 522 19.74 -37.69 -29.11
CA ARG A 522 19.10 -37.87 -30.40
C ARG A 522 20.04 -37.57 -31.57
N PHE A 523 21.06 -36.74 -31.38
CA PHE A 523 22.03 -36.34 -32.42
C PHE A 523 23.24 -37.28 -32.48
N GLU A 524 23.68 -37.85 -31.34
CA GLU A 524 24.70 -38.91 -31.38
C GLU A 524 24.21 -40.15 -32.16
N LYS A 525 22.90 -40.43 -32.21
CA LYS A 525 22.32 -41.53 -32.97
C LYS A 525 22.12 -41.25 -34.45
N LYS A 526 22.33 -40.03 -34.98
CA LYS A 526 22.07 -39.68 -36.39
C LYS A 526 23.19 -38.95 -37.13
N GLY A 527 24.36 -38.71 -36.56
CA GLY A 527 25.55 -38.24 -37.28
C GLY A 527 25.42 -36.95 -38.09
N HIS A 528 24.51 -36.02 -37.72
CA HIS A 528 24.35 -34.74 -38.41
C HIS A 528 24.60 -33.55 -37.47
N SER A 529 25.56 -32.71 -37.86
CA SER A 529 25.84 -31.43 -37.22
C SER A 529 24.68 -30.45 -37.51
N PHE A 530 24.04 -29.96 -36.48
CA PHE A 530 23.01 -28.93 -36.59
C PHE A 530 23.64 -27.56 -36.37
N ASN A 531 23.54 -26.70 -37.41
CA ASN A 531 23.88 -25.28 -37.28
C ASN A 531 22.57 -24.45 -37.12
N PRO A 532 22.31 -23.83 -35.96
CA PRO A 532 21.07 -23.11 -35.73
C PRO A 532 20.95 -21.77 -36.49
N TYR A 533 21.94 -21.39 -37.30
CA TYR A 533 22.01 -20.10 -37.98
C TYR A 533 21.77 -20.13 -39.49
N THR A 534 21.42 -21.27 -40.09
CA THR A 534 21.06 -21.30 -41.52
C THR A 534 19.58 -20.98 -41.72
N ARG A 535 19.32 -19.80 -42.28
CA ARG A 535 18.04 -19.44 -42.88
C ARG A 535 17.69 -20.40 -44.00
N ARG A 536 16.50 -20.98 -44.00
CA ARG A 536 15.86 -21.42 -45.25
C ARG A 536 15.06 -20.23 -45.81
N ARG A 537 15.32 -19.97 -47.10
CA ARG A 537 14.53 -19.12 -47.99
C ARG A 537 13.11 -19.64 -48.16
#